data_3b79caf2cff885295a960634522775ee
#
_entry.id   3b79caf2cff885295a960634522775ee
#
_cell.length_a   1.000
_cell.length_b   1.000
_cell.length_c   1.000
_cell.angle_alpha   90.00
_cell.angle_beta   90.00
_cell.angle_gamma   90.00
#
_symmetry.space_group_name_H-M   'P 1'
#
loop_
_entity.id
_entity.type
_entity.pdbx_description
1 polymer ?
#
loop_
_entity_poly.entity_id
_entity_poly.type
_entity_poly.pdbx_seq_one_letter_code
_entity_poly.pdbx_strand_id
1 'polypeptide(L)'
;CKYTANSFLATVISFANEIANLCSEVGDIDAIDVLRAVHMDHRLSPILPQGRVTPGLMSFLYPGTGFGGSCFPKDVKALSSFGAKIGHPLRILEAVIETNRLQPSITIELIRDELRSLKGKRIAVLGLAFKPGTDDVRETPAITVIKLLLDENAYVVAHDPIAVESMKATYPEIEVNHYCSNLQEAIIDIDAVVLLTSWPEYLLIYD
;
A
#
# COMPACT_ATOMS: atom_id res chain seq x y z
N CYS A 1 19.06 13.92 9.39
CA CYS A 1 18.87 13.92 7.94
C CYS A 1 18.08 12.70 7.44
N LYS A 2 18.51 11.44 7.71
CA LYS A 2 17.82 10.23 7.19
C LYS A 2 16.34 10.19 7.59
N TYR A 3 16.02 10.35 8.88
CA TYR A 3 14.64 10.30 9.39
C TYR A 3 13.76 11.37 8.75
N THR A 4 14.30 12.58 8.56
CA THR A 4 13.59 13.67 7.89
C THR A 4 13.28 13.34 6.43
N ALA A 5 14.24 12.79 5.69
CA ALA A 5 14.04 12.38 4.31
C ALA A 5 12.98 11.27 4.18
N ASN A 6 13.07 10.23 5.03
CA ASN A 6 12.09 9.14 5.03
C ASN A 6 10.70 9.63 5.46
N SER A 7 10.61 10.54 6.43
CA SER A 7 9.34 11.15 6.84
C SER A 7 8.72 11.99 5.73
N PHE A 8 9.52 12.71 4.96
CA PHE A 8 9.05 13.47 3.80
C PHE A 8 8.48 12.54 2.73
N LEU A 9 9.17 11.46 2.37
CA LEU A 9 8.66 10.47 1.40
C LEU A 9 7.37 9.80 1.89
N ALA A 10 7.30 9.43 3.17
CA ALA A 10 6.09 8.90 3.79
C ALA A 10 4.92 9.89 3.74
N THR A 11 5.20 11.19 3.91
CA THR A 11 4.19 12.26 3.78
C THR A 11 3.66 12.33 2.35
N VAL A 12 4.52 12.21 1.34
CA VAL A 12 4.10 12.20 -0.08
C VAL A 12 3.16 11.02 -0.37
N ILE A 13 3.48 9.82 0.12
CA ILE A 13 2.62 8.64 -0.03
C ILE A 13 1.28 8.87 0.67
N SER A 14 1.29 9.33 1.93
CA SER A 14 0.06 9.58 2.69
C SER A 14 -0.81 10.66 2.05
N PHE A 15 -0.20 11.72 1.50
CA PHE A 15 -0.91 12.73 0.74
C PHE A 15 -1.59 12.14 -0.50
N ALA A 16 -0.88 11.30 -1.27
CA ALA A 16 -1.45 10.63 -2.44
C ALA A 16 -2.65 9.74 -2.05
N ASN A 17 -2.53 9.01 -0.95
CA ASN A 17 -3.61 8.18 -0.43
C ASN A 17 -4.82 9.01 0.00
N GLU A 18 -4.61 10.10 0.73
CA GLU A 18 -5.69 10.98 1.19
C GLU A 18 -6.46 11.60 0.00
N ILE A 19 -5.74 12.04 -1.05
CA ILE A 19 -6.37 12.54 -2.28
C ILE A 19 -7.14 11.43 -3.00
N ALA A 20 -6.60 10.21 -3.07
CA ALA A 20 -7.29 9.09 -3.70
C ALA A 20 -8.57 8.70 -2.94
N ASN A 21 -8.52 8.69 -1.62
CA ASN A 21 -9.69 8.44 -0.78
C ASN A 21 -10.77 9.50 -1.00
N LEU A 22 -10.38 10.78 -1.09
CA LEU A 22 -11.31 11.86 -1.43
C LEU A 22 -11.94 11.67 -2.83
N CYS A 23 -11.15 11.25 -3.83
CA CYS A 23 -11.68 10.98 -5.17
C CYS A 23 -12.71 9.84 -5.15
N SER A 24 -12.46 8.78 -4.39
CA SER A 24 -13.41 7.67 -4.19
C SER A 24 -14.73 8.16 -3.56
N GLU A 25 -14.68 9.00 -2.54
CA GLU A 25 -15.87 9.54 -1.87
C GLU A 25 -16.69 10.48 -2.78
N VAL A 26 -16.01 11.28 -3.60
CA VAL A 26 -16.70 12.17 -4.57
C VAL A 26 -17.38 11.37 -5.67
N GLY A 27 -16.78 10.24 -6.07
CA GLY A 27 -17.23 9.41 -7.20
C GLY A 27 -16.89 10.01 -8.57
N ASP A 28 -16.84 9.14 -9.58
CA ASP A 28 -16.55 9.50 -10.99
C ASP A 28 -15.23 10.28 -11.22
N ILE A 29 -14.30 10.22 -10.28
CA ILE A 29 -12.97 10.85 -10.39
C ILE A 29 -11.88 9.78 -10.25
N ASP A 30 -11.11 9.58 -11.32
CA ASP A 30 -9.92 8.73 -11.26
C ASP A 30 -8.79 9.46 -10.54
N ALA A 31 -8.42 8.96 -9.35
CA ALA A 31 -7.33 9.49 -8.55
C ALA A 31 -5.99 9.45 -9.28
N ILE A 32 -5.77 8.46 -10.16
CA ILE A 32 -4.54 8.36 -10.96
C ILE A 32 -4.46 9.52 -11.95
N ASP A 33 -5.57 9.92 -12.57
CA ASP A 33 -5.58 11.06 -13.49
C ASP A 33 -5.33 12.38 -12.75
N VAL A 34 -5.91 12.53 -11.54
CA VAL A 34 -5.65 13.70 -10.69
C VAL A 34 -4.15 13.79 -10.34
N LEU A 35 -3.56 12.70 -9.85
CA LEU A 35 -2.15 12.69 -9.46
C LEU A 35 -1.23 12.77 -10.68
N ARG A 36 -1.61 12.21 -11.83
CA ARG A 36 -0.87 12.38 -13.09
C ARG A 36 -0.82 13.86 -13.53
N ALA A 37 -1.90 14.61 -13.34
CA ALA A 37 -1.90 16.06 -13.59
C ALA A 37 -0.90 16.79 -12.67
N VAL A 38 -0.81 16.40 -11.39
CA VAL A 38 0.20 16.90 -10.45
C VAL A 38 1.62 16.55 -10.92
N HIS A 39 1.84 15.32 -11.42
CA HIS A 39 3.13 14.92 -12.00
C HIS A 39 3.53 15.77 -13.22
N MET A 40 2.56 16.36 -13.92
CA MET A 40 2.82 17.24 -15.09
C MET A 40 3.11 18.69 -14.71
N ASP A 41 2.96 19.08 -13.44
CA ASP A 41 3.30 20.44 -12.98
C ASP A 41 4.79 20.72 -13.18
N HIS A 42 5.11 21.84 -13.86
CA HIS A 42 6.49 22.20 -14.20
C HIS A 42 7.37 22.46 -12.97
N ARG A 43 6.77 22.77 -11.82
CA ARG A 43 7.50 22.95 -10.55
C ARG A 43 8.01 21.63 -10.00
N LEU A 44 7.31 20.52 -10.30
CA LEU A 44 7.63 19.17 -9.85
C LEU A 44 8.36 18.36 -10.92
N SER A 45 8.00 18.58 -12.19
CA SER A 45 8.59 17.90 -13.34
C SER A 45 8.96 18.95 -14.42
N PRO A 46 10.09 19.67 -14.25
CA PRO A 46 10.48 20.76 -15.15
C PRO A 46 10.78 20.28 -16.55
N ILE A 47 10.47 21.13 -17.54
CA ILE A 47 10.86 20.92 -18.93
C ILE A 47 12.20 21.62 -19.16
N LEU A 48 13.21 20.83 -19.47
CA LEU A 48 14.55 21.28 -19.83
C LEU A 48 14.76 21.14 -21.35
N PRO A 49 15.86 21.68 -21.91
CA PRO A 49 16.16 21.54 -23.35
C PRO A 49 16.21 20.06 -23.82
N GLN A 50 16.57 19.15 -22.93
CA GLN A 50 16.64 17.71 -23.19
C GLN A 50 15.29 16.96 -23.04
N GLY A 51 14.24 17.69 -22.67
CA GLY A 51 12.89 17.13 -22.41
C GLY A 51 12.43 17.30 -20.96
N ARG A 52 11.31 16.67 -20.64
CA ARG A 52 10.76 16.67 -19.27
C ARG A 52 11.61 15.80 -18.34
N VAL A 53 11.99 16.35 -17.21
CA VAL A 53 12.65 15.60 -16.12
C VAL A 53 11.58 15.19 -15.11
N THR A 54 11.48 13.89 -14.85
CA THR A 54 10.63 13.36 -13.77
C THR A 54 11.52 12.98 -12.58
N PRO A 55 11.55 13.80 -11.50
CA PRO A 55 12.32 13.47 -10.31
C PRO A 55 11.87 12.15 -9.67
N GLY A 56 12.82 11.38 -9.13
CA GLY A 56 12.51 10.09 -8.47
C GLY A 56 11.51 10.20 -7.30
N LEU A 57 11.39 11.38 -6.70
CA LEU A 57 10.35 11.68 -5.70
C LEU A 57 8.94 11.43 -6.22
N MET A 58 8.69 11.66 -7.50
CA MET A 58 7.36 11.53 -8.10
C MET A 58 6.86 10.09 -8.10
N SER A 59 7.75 9.09 -8.01
CA SER A 59 7.36 7.68 -7.87
C SER A 59 6.67 7.36 -6.54
N PHE A 60 6.79 8.23 -5.55
CA PHE A 60 6.09 8.10 -4.26
C PHE A 60 4.71 8.79 -4.25
N LEU A 61 4.41 9.61 -5.25
CA LEU A 61 3.14 10.32 -5.38
C LEU A 61 2.13 9.45 -6.18
N TYR A 62 1.91 8.24 -5.71
CA TYR A 62 0.89 7.32 -6.18
C TYR A 62 0.14 6.72 -4.98
N PRO A 63 -1.19 6.53 -5.09
CA PRO A 63 -1.97 5.92 -4.02
C PRO A 63 -1.75 4.41 -3.95
N GLY A 64 -2.02 3.84 -2.80
CA GLY A 64 -1.96 2.41 -2.54
C GLY A 64 -2.46 2.06 -1.15
N THR A 65 -2.13 0.88 -0.68
CA THR A 65 -2.57 0.36 0.63
C THR A 65 -1.76 0.87 1.82
N GLY A 66 -0.91 1.87 1.61
CA GLY A 66 0.00 2.42 2.62
C GLY A 66 1.45 1.99 2.41
N PHE A 67 2.32 2.48 3.28
CA PHE A 67 3.74 2.13 3.28
C PHE A 67 4.09 1.19 4.44
N GLY A 68 5.06 0.32 4.19
CA GLY A 68 5.61 -0.64 5.14
C GLY A 68 7.14 -0.67 5.13
N GLY A 69 7.68 -1.82 5.51
CA GLY A 69 9.12 -2.07 5.58
C GLY A 69 9.77 -1.56 6.85
N SER A 70 11.05 -1.83 6.99
CA SER A 70 11.83 -1.55 8.20
C SER A 70 12.22 -0.09 8.39
N CYS A 71 12.01 0.77 7.38
CA CYS A 71 12.52 2.15 7.40
C CYS A 71 11.42 3.18 7.64
N PHE A 72 10.45 3.32 6.74
CA PHE A 72 9.46 4.40 6.82
C PHE A 72 8.64 4.38 8.11
N PRO A 73 7.98 3.27 8.51
CA PRO A 73 7.18 3.26 9.73
C PRO A 73 8.00 3.60 10.96
N LYS A 74 9.19 3.01 11.08
CA LYS A 74 10.08 3.24 12.22
C LYS A 74 10.59 4.67 12.28
N ASP A 75 11.07 5.23 11.18
CA ASP A 75 11.73 6.53 11.13
C ASP A 75 10.72 7.66 11.36
N VAL A 76 9.49 7.54 10.81
CA VAL A 76 8.39 8.49 11.05
C VAL A 76 7.96 8.47 12.52
N LYS A 77 7.69 7.27 13.07
CA LYS A 77 7.33 7.08 14.49
C LYS A 77 8.41 7.63 15.44
N ALA A 78 9.69 7.35 15.14
CA ALA A 78 10.81 7.81 15.96
C ALA A 78 10.95 9.33 15.95
N LEU A 79 10.81 9.99 14.78
CA LEU A 79 10.92 11.45 14.68
C LEU A 79 9.71 12.13 15.37
N SER A 80 8.49 11.61 15.18
CA SER A 80 7.30 12.11 15.86
C SER A 80 7.41 11.98 17.37
N SER A 81 7.83 10.82 17.89
CA SER A 81 8.04 10.58 19.31
C SER A 81 9.12 11.50 19.90
N PHE A 82 10.20 11.75 19.16
CA PHE A 82 11.24 12.66 19.59
C PHE A 82 10.71 14.09 19.73
N GLY A 83 9.94 14.58 18.76
CA GLY A 83 9.30 15.89 18.81
C GLY A 83 8.41 16.03 20.05
N ALA A 84 7.53 15.06 20.27
CA ALA A 84 6.64 15.05 21.44
C ALA A 84 7.44 15.07 22.78
N LYS A 85 8.52 14.28 22.87
CA LYS A 85 9.38 14.21 24.07
C LYS A 85 10.02 15.54 24.43
N ILE A 86 10.34 16.38 23.45
CA ILE A 86 10.93 17.71 23.69
C ILE A 86 9.88 18.83 23.77
N GLY A 87 8.58 18.48 23.83
CA GLY A 87 7.48 19.42 23.93
C GLY A 87 7.10 20.09 22.60
N HIS A 88 7.55 19.55 21.46
CA HIS A 88 7.23 20.06 20.12
C HIS A 88 6.62 18.95 19.25
N PRO A 89 5.31 18.66 19.41
CA PRO A 89 4.64 17.62 18.63
C PRO A 89 4.66 17.93 17.13
N LEU A 90 4.95 16.92 16.32
CA LEU A 90 5.06 17.02 14.86
C LEU A 90 3.76 16.62 14.19
N ARG A 91 2.78 17.53 14.16
CA ARG A 91 1.40 17.29 13.73
C ARG A 91 1.27 16.66 12.34
N ILE A 92 2.12 17.05 11.38
CA ILE A 92 2.12 16.44 10.03
C ILE A 92 2.49 14.96 10.13
N LEU A 93 3.51 14.61 10.92
CA LEU A 93 3.93 13.21 11.06
C LEU A 93 2.92 12.37 11.85
N GLU A 94 2.22 12.97 12.80
CA GLU A 94 1.10 12.32 13.50
C GLU A 94 -0.02 11.99 12.51
N ALA A 95 -0.40 12.93 11.64
CA ALA A 95 -1.37 12.70 10.58
C ALA A 95 -0.90 11.63 9.57
N VAL A 96 0.36 11.65 9.16
CA VAL A 96 0.96 10.62 8.28
C VAL A 96 0.87 9.22 8.89
N ILE A 97 1.17 9.07 10.19
CA ILE A 97 1.07 7.78 10.90
C ILE A 97 -0.39 7.30 10.90
N GLU A 98 -1.32 8.19 11.18
CA GLU A 98 -2.74 7.86 11.26
C GLU A 98 -3.32 7.51 9.88
N THR A 99 -3.05 8.32 8.85
CA THR A 99 -3.46 8.02 7.46
C THR A 99 -2.94 6.65 7.03
N ASN A 100 -1.66 6.35 7.27
CA ASN A 100 -1.08 5.05 6.92
C ASN A 100 -1.71 3.89 7.69
N ARG A 101 -2.08 4.11 8.95
CA ARG A 101 -2.75 3.10 9.79
C ARG A 101 -4.14 2.74 9.29
N LEU A 102 -4.87 3.73 8.75
CA LEU A 102 -6.24 3.56 8.26
C LEU A 102 -6.31 2.98 6.84
N GLN A 103 -5.28 3.17 6.04
CA GLN A 103 -5.29 2.83 4.62
C GLN A 103 -5.68 1.37 4.31
N PRO A 104 -5.21 0.33 5.04
CA PRO A 104 -5.67 -1.03 4.81
C PRO A 104 -7.18 -1.22 4.99
N SER A 105 -7.81 -0.51 5.95
CA SER A 105 -9.25 -0.58 6.18
C SER A 105 -10.04 -0.02 5.01
N ILE A 106 -9.56 1.09 4.41
CA ILE A 106 -10.17 1.68 3.22
C ILE A 106 -10.13 0.70 2.04
N THR A 107 -9.03 -0.05 1.89
CA THR A 107 -8.96 -1.12 0.89
C THR A 107 -10.06 -2.18 1.09
N ILE A 108 -10.35 -2.56 2.33
CA ILE A 108 -11.44 -3.50 2.65
C ILE A 108 -12.82 -2.90 2.36
N GLU A 109 -13.01 -1.61 2.64
CA GLU A 109 -14.25 -0.90 2.34
C GLU A 109 -14.54 -0.91 0.84
N LEU A 110 -13.55 -0.60 0.00
CA LEU A 110 -13.67 -0.66 -1.47
C LEU A 110 -14.09 -2.06 -1.96
N ILE A 111 -13.50 -3.13 -1.41
CA ILE A 111 -13.87 -4.50 -1.79
C ILE A 111 -15.30 -4.82 -1.32
N ARG A 112 -15.68 -4.33 -0.13
CA ARG A 112 -17.02 -4.55 0.43
C ARG A 112 -18.10 -3.83 -0.40
N ASP A 113 -17.82 -2.64 -0.89
CA ASP A 113 -18.76 -1.89 -1.73
C ASP A 113 -19.05 -2.63 -3.02
N GLU A 114 -18.04 -3.25 -3.64
CA GLU A 114 -18.20 -4.06 -4.84
C GLU A 114 -18.92 -5.41 -4.59
N LEU A 115 -18.50 -6.14 -3.55
CA LEU A 115 -19.00 -7.48 -3.28
C LEU A 115 -20.18 -7.53 -2.31
N ARG A 116 -20.53 -6.40 -1.66
CA ARG A 116 -21.57 -6.23 -0.63
C ARG A 116 -21.33 -7.04 0.65
N SER A 117 -20.72 -8.19 0.58
CA SER A 117 -20.36 -9.05 1.72
C SER A 117 -19.11 -9.82 1.37
N LEU A 118 -18.18 -9.91 2.32
CA LEU A 118 -16.94 -10.68 2.17
C LEU A 118 -17.06 -12.11 2.70
N LYS A 119 -18.11 -12.40 3.46
CA LYS A 119 -18.31 -13.72 4.07
C LYS A 119 -18.38 -14.83 3.02
N GLY A 120 -17.45 -15.77 3.10
CA GLY A 120 -17.33 -16.90 2.18
C GLY A 120 -16.81 -16.55 0.79
N LYS A 121 -16.49 -15.28 0.53
CA LYS A 121 -15.88 -14.83 -0.73
C LYS A 121 -14.43 -15.25 -0.80
N ARG A 122 -13.99 -15.69 -1.97
CA ARG A 122 -12.60 -16.05 -2.25
C ARG A 122 -11.84 -14.83 -2.75
N ILE A 123 -10.91 -14.34 -1.95
CA ILE A 123 -10.16 -13.12 -2.25
C ILE A 123 -8.69 -13.47 -2.46
N ALA A 124 -8.16 -13.18 -3.65
CA ALA A 124 -6.73 -13.31 -3.92
C ALA A 124 -5.98 -12.06 -3.43
N VAL A 125 -5.03 -12.26 -2.54
CA VAL A 125 -4.09 -11.22 -2.07
C VAL A 125 -2.77 -11.43 -2.77
N LEU A 126 -2.41 -10.51 -3.67
CA LEU A 126 -1.22 -10.57 -4.50
C LEU A 126 -0.17 -9.57 -4.03
N GLY A 127 0.95 -10.10 -3.58
CA GLY A 127 2.04 -9.34 -2.97
C GLY A 127 1.96 -9.32 -1.43
N LEU A 128 2.94 -9.93 -0.80
CA LEU A 128 3.09 -10.02 0.66
C LEU A 128 4.25 -9.17 1.16
N ALA A 129 5.31 -9.03 0.34
CA ALA A 129 6.41 -8.12 0.62
C ALA A 129 5.97 -6.66 0.60
N PHE A 130 6.66 -5.79 1.36
CA PHE A 130 6.31 -4.36 1.39
C PHE A 130 6.65 -3.60 0.09
N LYS A 131 7.47 -4.18 -0.79
CA LYS A 131 7.80 -3.67 -2.13
C LYS A 131 8.33 -4.80 -3.03
N PRO A 132 8.35 -4.63 -4.37
CA PRO A 132 8.97 -5.60 -5.27
C PRO A 132 10.49 -5.76 -5.04
N GLY A 133 11.04 -6.93 -5.42
CA GLY A 133 12.48 -7.21 -5.35
C GLY A 133 13.01 -7.58 -3.97
N THR A 134 12.16 -7.89 -3.01
CA THR A 134 12.54 -8.35 -1.67
C THR A 134 11.51 -9.30 -1.10
N ASP A 135 11.94 -10.18 -0.20
CA ASP A 135 11.07 -11.03 0.62
C ASP A 135 10.74 -10.42 1.99
N ASP A 136 11.09 -9.15 2.20
CA ASP A 136 10.87 -8.45 3.48
C ASP A 136 9.38 -8.13 3.71
N VAL A 137 8.81 -8.77 4.71
CA VAL A 137 7.39 -8.65 5.08
C VAL A 137 7.18 -7.77 6.34
N ARG A 138 8.23 -7.11 6.84
CA ARG A 138 8.11 -6.28 8.05
C ARG A 138 7.23 -5.08 7.83
N GLU A 139 6.23 -4.89 8.72
CA GLU A 139 5.27 -3.77 8.65
C GLU A 139 4.59 -3.66 7.26
N THR A 140 4.47 -4.77 6.50
CA THR A 140 3.76 -4.73 5.22
C THR A 140 2.27 -4.51 5.45
N PRO A 141 1.58 -3.68 4.62
CA PRO A 141 0.13 -3.53 4.67
C PRO A 141 -0.63 -4.85 4.48
N ALA A 142 -0.02 -5.83 3.80
CA ALA A 142 -0.61 -7.15 3.57
C ALA A 142 -1.06 -7.83 4.87
N ILE A 143 -0.31 -7.66 5.96
CA ILE A 143 -0.67 -8.23 7.28
C ILE A 143 -2.04 -7.76 7.73
N THR A 144 -2.25 -6.44 7.68
CA THR A 144 -3.52 -5.84 8.14
C THR A 144 -4.66 -6.17 7.19
N VAL A 145 -4.44 -6.11 5.88
CA VAL A 145 -5.46 -6.48 4.88
C VAL A 145 -5.90 -7.93 5.06
N ILE A 146 -4.94 -8.87 5.16
CA ILE A 146 -5.27 -10.30 5.36
C ILE A 146 -6.05 -10.51 6.65
N LYS A 147 -5.61 -9.92 7.77
CA LYS A 147 -6.34 -10.04 9.05
C LYS A 147 -7.77 -9.53 8.93
N LEU A 148 -7.98 -8.36 8.34
CA LEU A 148 -9.32 -7.81 8.15
C LEU A 148 -10.21 -8.68 7.25
N LEU A 149 -9.66 -9.28 6.18
CA LEU A 149 -10.39 -10.22 5.32
C LEU A 149 -10.80 -11.49 6.09
N LEU A 150 -9.89 -12.05 6.89
CA LEU A 150 -10.17 -13.23 7.71
C LEU A 150 -11.20 -12.93 8.79
N ASP A 151 -11.13 -11.77 9.44
CA ASP A 151 -12.10 -11.33 10.45
C ASP A 151 -13.52 -11.21 9.86
N GLU A 152 -13.65 -10.88 8.59
CA GLU A 152 -14.91 -10.89 7.85
C GLU A 152 -15.31 -12.25 7.27
N ASN A 153 -14.59 -13.31 7.63
CA ASN A 153 -14.81 -14.68 7.16
C ASN A 153 -14.69 -14.83 5.63
N ALA A 154 -13.83 -14.05 4.99
CA ALA A 154 -13.42 -14.29 3.61
C ALA A 154 -12.48 -15.50 3.53
N TYR A 155 -12.44 -16.17 2.39
CA TYR A 155 -11.44 -17.18 2.07
C TYR A 155 -10.26 -16.52 1.38
N VAL A 156 -9.15 -16.39 2.07
CA VAL A 156 -7.96 -15.69 1.56
C VAL A 156 -7.03 -16.66 0.84
N VAL A 157 -6.74 -16.33 -0.42
CA VAL A 157 -5.72 -16.98 -1.25
C VAL A 157 -4.56 -16.00 -1.41
N ALA A 158 -3.37 -16.32 -0.91
CA ALA A 158 -2.23 -15.41 -0.92
C ALA A 158 -1.12 -15.89 -1.85
N HIS A 159 -0.56 -14.96 -2.61
CA HIS A 159 0.58 -15.23 -3.49
C HIS A 159 1.59 -14.07 -3.40
N ASP A 160 2.86 -14.44 -3.40
CA ASP A 160 4.00 -13.54 -3.63
C ASP A 160 5.12 -14.35 -4.29
N PRO A 161 5.84 -13.82 -5.28
CA PRO A 161 6.89 -14.56 -5.98
C PRO A 161 7.98 -15.12 -5.07
N ILE A 162 8.30 -14.44 -3.97
CA ILE A 162 9.43 -14.81 -3.10
C ILE A 162 9.16 -14.67 -1.60
N ALA A 163 8.08 -13.99 -1.17
CA ALA A 163 7.87 -13.64 0.24
C ALA A 163 6.95 -14.60 1.02
N VAL A 164 6.40 -15.64 0.39
CA VAL A 164 5.47 -16.59 1.05
C VAL A 164 6.11 -17.23 2.29
N GLU A 165 7.32 -17.74 2.17
CA GLU A 165 7.98 -18.42 3.29
C GLU A 165 8.40 -17.42 4.40
N SER A 166 8.81 -16.21 4.02
CA SER A 166 9.10 -15.13 4.98
C SER A 166 7.83 -14.71 5.73
N MET A 167 6.68 -14.66 5.05
CA MET A 167 5.38 -14.35 5.67
C MET A 167 4.98 -15.42 6.70
N LYS A 168 5.02 -16.70 6.33
CA LYS A 168 4.74 -17.82 7.24
C LYS A 168 5.66 -17.85 8.46
N ALA A 169 6.96 -17.57 8.25
CA ALA A 169 7.95 -17.60 9.33
C ALA A 169 7.82 -16.41 10.29
N THR A 170 7.49 -15.23 9.76
CA THR A 170 7.43 -13.99 10.57
C THR A 170 6.10 -13.83 11.29
N TYR A 171 4.99 -14.29 10.67
CA TYR A 171 3.62 -14.14 11.18
C TYR A 171 2.87 -15.48 11.20
N PRO A 172 3.36 -16.48 11.95
CA PRO A 172 2.75 -17.82 12.01
C PRO A 172 1.33 -17.79 12.60
N GLU A 173 0.96 -16.71 13.30
CA GLU A 173 -0.38 -16.51 13.85
C GLU A 173 -1.42 -16.10 12.81
N ILE A 174 -1.02 -15.77 11.58
CA ILE A 174 -1.94 -15.42 10.49
C ILE A 174 -2.25 -16.68 9.70
N GLU A 175 -3.40 -17.26 9.97
CA GLU A 175 -3.87 -18.50 9.33
C GLU A 175 -4.50 -18.21 7.96
N VAL A 176 -3.66 -17.88 6.96
CA VAL A 176 -4.11 -17.72 5.57
C VAL A 176 -4.67 -19.06 5.07
N ASN A 177 -5.88 -19.04 4.48
CA ASN A 177 -6.55 -20.25 4.03
C ASN A 177 -5.74 -21.05 3.00
N HIS A 178 -5.10 -20.34 2.07
CA HIS A 178 -4.27 -20.98 1.05
C HIS A 178 -3.14 -20.06 0.57
N TYR A 179 -1.91 -20.59 0.55
CA TYR A 179 -0.76 -19.95 -0.09
C TYR A 179 -0.48 -20.62 -1.43
N CYS A 180 -0.55 -19.87 -2.52
CA CYS A 180 -0.26 -20.35 -3.86
C CYS A 180 1.21 -20.22 -4.22
N SER A 181 1.73 -21.19 -4.97
CA SER A 181 3.11 -21.18 -5.48
C SER A 181 3.26 -20.44 -6.82
N ASN A 182 2.15 -20.21 -7.51
CA ASN A 182 2.14 -19.50 -8.80
C ASN A 182 0.89 -18.63 -8.94
N LEU A 183 1.00 -17.61 -9.79
CA LEU A 183 -0.03 -16.62 -10.00
C LEU A 183 -1.31 -17.22 -10.60
N GLN A 184 -1.18 -18.13 -11.58
CA GLN A 184 -2.34 -18.72 -12.27
C GLN A 184 -3.25 -19.46 -11.29
N GLU A 185 -2.65 -20.21 -10.35
CA GLU A 185 -3.40 -20.89 -9.30
C GLU A 185 -4.09 -19.88 -8.35
N ALA A 186 -3.41 -18.77 -8.03
CA ALA A 186 -3.91 -17.78 -7.10
C ALA A 186 -5.17 -17.05 -7.59
N ILE A 187 -5.40 -17.01 -8.91
CA ILE A 187 -6.51 -16.26 -9.52
C ILE A 187 -7.64 -17.16 -10.04
N ILE A 188 -7.58 -18.48 -9.81
CA ILE A 188 -8.65 -19.39 -10.22
C ILE A 188 -9.81 -19.34 -9.21
N ASP A 189 -11.03 -19.24 -9.75
CA ASP A 189 -12.28 -19.26 -8.97
C ASP A 189 -12.28 -18.28 -7.80
N ILE A 190 -11.86 -17.04 -8.03
CA ILE A 190 -11.89 -15.96 -7.06
C ILE A 190 -12.97 -14.92 -7.35
N ASP A 191 -13.47 -14.27 -6.30
CA ASP A 191 -14.47 -13.20 -6.39
C ASP A 191 -13.81 -11.83 -6.58
N ALA A 192 -12.60 -11.62 -6.01
CA ALA A 192 -11.83 -10.37 -6.17
C ALA A 192 -10.33 -10.59 -6.01
N VAL A 193 -9.57 -9.67 -6.59
CA VAL A 193 -8.10 -9.56 -6.45
C VAL A 193 -7.74 -8.30 -5.71
N VAL A 194 -6.86 -8.41 -4.72
CA VAL A 194 -6.25 -7.28 -4.01
C VAL A 194 -4.76 -7.27 -4.34
N LEU A 195 -4.35 -6.29 -5.14
CA LEU A 195 -2.94 -6.12 -5.50
C LEU A 195 -2.26 -5.18 -4.49
N LEU A 196 -1.37 -5.72 -3.66
CA LEU A 196 -0.69 -4.97 -2.60
C LEU A 196 0.74 -4.59 -2.95
N THR A 197 1.42 -5.41 -3.77
CA THR A 197 2.79 -5.16 -4.20
C THR A 197 2.88 -5.33 -5.70
N SER A 198 3.35 -4.29 -6.40
CA SER A 198 3.39 -4.24 -7.86
C SER A 198 4.56 -5.03 -8.44
N TRP A 199 4.52 -6.36 -8.31
CA TRP A 199 5.45 -7.24 -9.00
C TRP A 199 5.22 -7.20 -10.51
N PRO A 200 6.27 -7.21 -11.36
CA PRO A 200 6.11 -7.17 -12.81
C PRO A 200 5.24 -8.31 -13.37
N GLU A 201 5.28 -9.50 -12.75
CA GLU A 201 4.49 -10.65 -13.19
C GLU A 201 2.97 -10.46 -13.02
N TYR A 202 2.54 -9.57 -12.13
CA TYR A 202 1.11 -9.28 -11.95
C TYR A 202 0.50 -8.43 -13.06
N LEU A 203 1.32 -7.86 -13.95
CA LEU A 203 0.82 -7.21 -15.17
C LEU A 203 0.11 -8.20 -16.10
N LEU A 204 0.44 -9.50 -16.00
CA LEU A 204 -0.18 -10.58 -16.79
C LEU A 204 -1.66 -10.83 -16.42
N ILE A 205 -2.18 -10.23 -15.36
CA ILE A 205 -3.59 -10.38 -14.96
C ILE A 205 -4.50 -9.53 -15.85
N TYR A 206 -3.94 -8.51 -16.53
CA TYR A 206 -4.70 -7.60 -17.38
C TYR A 206 -4.80 -8.04 -18.84
N ASP A 207 -4.10 -9.11 -19.21
CA ASP A 207 -4.11 -9.73 -20.55
C ASP A 207 -5.09 -10.93 -20.59
#